data_b4a5abb28420d178cc92658ea0fe3d93
#
_entry.id   b4a5abb28420d178cc92658ea0fe3d93
#
_cell.length_a   1.000
_cell.length_b   1.000
_cell.length_c   1.000
_cell.angle_alpha   90.00
_cell.angle_beta   90.00
_cell.angle_gamma   90.00
#
_symmetry.space_group_name_H-M   'P 1'
#
loop_
_entity.id
_entity.type
_entity.pdbx_description
1 polymer ?
#
loop_
_entity_poly.entity_id
_entity_poly.type
_entity_poly.pdbx_seq_one_letter_code
_entity_poly.pdbx_strand_id
1 'polypeptide(L)'
;MASLRLNNLCKVFETDRNGEVTALEGINLEVPDGELMALVGPSGCGKSTLLRLIAGLENPSNGSIILGGTEVNHIKPQDRDIAMVFQNYALFPHLTVEQNIIFSLKFRKIPKLEIQSRVADAADLLGLTDFLRRRPAELSGGQRQRVALGRAMVCKPKIFLLDEPLSNLDARMRAEMRSEIAELHNRLQATMIFVTHDQTEAMTLGQRLCVLDHGKVMQVGAPMDLYKRPAHQFVGDFIGTPGMNFIQGKVDEVEGGMVFVEQTKDGDETSLNLPERVAKGLAKFNGSKVVLGIRSEHLKLIENGIGLKVKLETVEPLGHESLLHVRTAVNKLIVRSVGDDQPNINGKVLEIDWDNVIWFDSNSGLALN
;
A
#
# COMPACT_ATOMS: atom_id res chain seq x y z
N MET A 1 6.94 -8.49 22.59
CA MET A 1 6.38 -8.52 21.26
C MET A 1 7.12 -9.56 20.44
N ALA A 2 6.86 -9.75 19.17
CA ALA A 2 7.57 -10.77 18.40
C ALA A 2 7.74 -10.32 16.94
N SER A 3 8.88 -10.66 16.33
CA SER A 3 9.10 -10.52 14.90
C SER A 3 8.30 -11.56 14.12
N LEU A 4 7.97 -11.27 12.87
CA LEU A 4 7.42 -12.22 11.91
C LEU A 4 8.42 -12.43 10.79
N ARG A 5 8.66 -13.68 10.41
CA ARG A 5 9.41 -14.03 9.21
C ARG A 5 8.64 -15.07 8.40
N LEU A 6 8.53 -14.80 7.10
CA LEU A 6 7.95 -15.70 6.11
C LEU A 6 9.06 -16.16 5.17
N ASN A 7 9.23 -17.46 5.01
CA ASN A 7 10.26 -18.02 4.15
C ASN A 7 9.61 -18.83 3.04
N ASN A 8 9.76 -18.37 1.82
CA ASN A 8 9.28 -19.06 0.59
C ASN A 8 7.81 -19.54 0.72
N LEU A 9 6.95 -18.69 1.32
CA LEU A 9 5.58 -19.08 1.66
C LEU A 9 4.72 -19.11 0.39
N CYS A 10 4.07 -20.24 0.15
CA CYS A 10 3.17 -20.48 -0.98
C CYS A 10 1.79 -20.91 -0.52
N LYS A 11 0.77 -20.53 -1.27
CA LYS A 11 -0.59 -21.03 -1.11
C LYS A 11 -1.24 -21.29 -2.45
N VAL A 12 -1.64 -22.53 -2.64
CA VAL A 12 -2.43 -22.99 -3.79
C VAL A 12 -3.77 -23.49 -3.26
N PHE A 13 -4.84 -23.07 -3.90
CA PHE A 13 -6.19 -23.57 -3.64
C PHE A 13 -6.62 -24.50 -4.76
N GLU A 14 -7.16 -25.66 -4.41
CA GLU A 14 -7.85 -26.54 -5.33
C GLU A 14 -9.25 -26.00 -5.63
N THR A 15 -9.66 -26.01 -6.90
CA THR A 15 -11.00 -25.58 -7.32
C THR A 15 -11.84 -26.76 -7.76
N ASP A 16 -13.15 -26.69 -7.59
CA ASP A 16 -14.12 -27.75 -7.92
C ASP A 16 -14.08 -28.26 -9.38
N ARG A 17 -13.36 -27.55 -10.26
CA ARG A 17 -13.22 -27.87 -11.70
C ARG A 17 -11.88 -28.48 -12.07
N ASN A 18 -11.23 -29.19 -11.16
CA ASN A 18 -9.88 -29.78 -11.33
C ASN A 18 -8.80 -28.77 -11.74
N GLY A 19 -8.93 -27.51 -11.34
CA GLY A 19 -7.93 -26.46 -11.52
C GLY A 19 -7.28 -26.06 -10.20
N GLU A 20 -6.05 -25.60 -10.27
CA GLU A 20 -5.36 -25.00 -9.15
C GLU A 20 -5.27 -23.48 -9.33
N VAL A 21 -5.45 -22.73 -8.23
CA VAL A 21 -5.27 -21.27 -8.19
C VAL A 21 -4.16 -20.96 -7.20
N THR A 22 -3.05 -20.45 -7.72
CA THR A 22 -1.94 -19.96 -6.88
C THR A 22 -2.30 -18.59 -6.34
N ALA A 23 -2.59 -18.53 -5.05
CA ALA A 23 -2.91 -17.28 -4.36
C ALA A 23 -1.67 -16.54 -3.85
N LEU A 24 -0.61 -17.30 -3.49
CA LEU A 24 0.68 -16.74 -3.05
C LEU A 24 1.81 -17.63 -3.58
N GLU A 25 2.87 -16.99 -4.09
CA GLU A 25 4.02 -17.63 -4.71
C GLU A 25 5.33 -17.11 -4.13
N GLY A 26 6.00 -17.94 -3.32
CA GLY A 26 7.36 -17.68 -2.85
C GLY A 26 7.52 -16.42 -2.00
N ILE A 27 6.56 -16.11 -1.14
CA ILE A 27 6.60 -14.92 -0.29
C ILE A 27 7.74 -15.02 0.71
N ASN A 28 8.66 -14.06 0.62
CA ASN A 28 9.71 -13.83 1.58
C ASN A 28 9.50 -12.44 2.20
N LEU A 29 9.24 -12.38 3.50
CA LEU A 29 8.96 -11.14 4.21
C LEU A 29 9.47 -11.22 5.64
N GLU A 30 10.10 -10.16 6.12
CA GLU A 30 10.50 -10.01 7.50
C GLU A 30 9.90 -8.72 8.08
N VAL A 31 9.20 -8.87 9.20
CA VAL A 31 8.65 -7.76 9.99
C VAL A 31 9.33 -7.79 11.35
N PRO A 32 10.19 -6.81 11.65
CA PRO A 32 10.84 -6.67 12.94
C PRO A 32 9.85 -6.56 14.10
N ASP A 33 10.34 -6.86 15.30
CA ASP A 33 9.56 -6.65 16.53
C ASP A 33 9.20 -5.16 16.69
N GLY A 34 7.94 -4.88 16.99
CA GLY A 34 7.43 -3.53 17.20
C GLY A 34 7.16 -2.72 15.93
N GLU A 35 7.33 -3.28 14.73
CA GLU A 35 7.07 -2.58 13.47
C GLU A 35 5.60 -2.64 13.06
N LEU A 36 5.08 -1.53 12.53
CA LEU A 36 3.82 -1.49 11.79
C LEU A 36 4.11 -1.61 10.28
N MET A 37 3.84 -2.78 9.73
CA MET A 37 3.96 -3.10 8.31
C MET A 37 2.60 -2.98 7.63
N ALA A 38 2.48 -2.14 6.59
CA ALA A 38 1.29 -2.11 5.76
C ALA A 38 1.44 -3.03 4.54
N LEU A 39 0.46 -3.93 4.34
CA LEU A 39 0.33 -4.77 3.15
C LEU A 39 -0.64 -4.12 2.18
N VAL A 40 -0.17 -3.82 0.98
CA VAL A 40 -0.95 -3.13 -0.04
C VAL A 40 -0.89 -3.85 -1.38
N GLY A 41 -1.88 -3.60 -2.23
CA GLY A 41 -1.96 -4.16 -3.56
C GLY A 41 -3.40 -4.20 -4.06
N PRO A 42 -3.63 -4.52 -5.34
CA PRO A 42 -4.97 -4.61 -5.93
C PRO A 42 -5.86 -5.64 -5.23
N SER A 43 -7.16 -5.55 -5.48
CA SER A 43 -8.09 -6.60 -5.03
C SER A 43 -7.71 -7.94 -5.63
N GLY A 44 -7.72 -8.99 -4.80
CA GLY A 44 -7.36 -10.35 -5.24
C GLY A 44 -5.86 -10.66 -5.32
N CYS A 45 -4.94 -9.73 -5.01
CA CYS A 45 -3.49 -10.00 -5.07
C CYS A 45 -2.94 -10.92 -3.95
N GLY A 46 -3.78 -11.37 -2.99
CA GLY A 46 -3.37 -12.32 -1.95
C GLY A 46 -3.23 -11.77 -0.53
N LYS A 47 -3.49 -10.48 -0.26
CA LYS A 47 -3.34 -9.85 1.07
C LYS A 47 -4.08 -10.59 2.19
N SER A 48 -5.39 -10.77 2.05
CA SER A 48 -6.20 -11.46 3.07
C SER A 48 -5.84 -12.94 3.19
N THR A 49 -5.40 -13.60 2.10
CA THR A 49 -4.86 -14.96 2.15
C THR A 49 -3.60 -15.01 3.00
N LEU A 50 -2.68 -14.05 2.80
CA LEU A 50 -1.45 -13.95 3.59
C LEU A 50 -1.77 -13.74 5.08
N LEU A 51 -2.71 -12.83 5.40
CA LEU A 51 -3.15 -12.64 6.79
C LEU A 51 -3.72 -13.91 7.41
N ARG A 52 -4.57 -14.63 6.68
CA ARG A 52 -5.18 -15.89 7.15
C ARG A 52 -4.14 -16.98 7.41
N LEU A 53 -3.11 -17.08 6.57
CA LEU A 53 -1.99 -18.01 6.79
C LEU A 53 -1.22 -17.65 8.07
N ILE A 54 -0.89 -16.37 8.28
CA ILE A 54 -0.21 -15.90 9.48
C ILE A 54 -1.06 -16.19 10.72
N ALA A 55 -2.38 -15.91 10.65
CA ALA A 55 -3.33 -16.20 11.74
C ALA A 55 -3.54 -17.69 12.00
N GLY A 56 -3.16 -18.57 11.07
CA GLY A 56 -3.40 -20.01 11.14
C GLY A 56 -4.82 -20.44 10.79
N LEU A 57 -5.59 -19.53 10.16
CA LEU A 57 -6.92 -19.82 9.64
C LEU A 57 -6.87 -20.61 8.32
N GLU A 58 -5.71 -20.59 7.67
CA GLU A 58 -5.36 -21.36 6.48
C GLU A 58 -4.00 -22.04 6.70
N ASN A 59 -3.76 -23.15 6.03
CA ASN A 59 -2.47 -23.81 6.02
C ASN A 59 -1.69 -23.44 4.76
N PRO A 60 -0.38 -23.18 4.85
CA PRO A 60 0.45 -22.97 3.67
C PRO A 60 0.57 -24.26 2.86
N SER A 61 0.69 -24.13 1.54
CA SER A 61 1.01 -25.27 0.66
C SER A 61 2.50 -25.57 0.68
N ASN A 62 3.35 -24.55 0.88
CA ASN A 62 4.79 -24.69 1.06
C ASN A 62 5.36 -23.51 1.85
N GLY A 63 6.59 -23.63 2.35
CA GLY A 63 7.29 -22.59 3.10
C GLY A 63 6.97 -22.60 4.59
N SER A 64 7.51 -21.61 5.31
CA SER A 64 7.38 -21.53 6.77
C SER A 64 7.00 -20.15 7.27
N ILE A 65 6.26 -20.11 8.39
CA ILE A 65 5.86 -18.92 9.14
C ILE A 65 6.53 -19.00 10.51
N ILE A 66 7.35 -18.01 10.83
CA ILE A 66 8.13 -17.95 12.07
C ILE A 66 7.69 -16.73 12.86
N LEU A 67 7.21 -16.93 14.08
CA LEU A 67 6.80 -15.90 15.03
C LEU A 67 7.73 -15.91 16.25
N GLY A 68 8.45 -14.81 16.48
CA GLY A 68 9.38 -14.71 17.61
C GLY A 68 10.39 -15.85 17.67
N GLY A 69 10.88 -16.28 16.51
CA GLY A 69 11.84 -17.37 16.38
C GLY A 69 11.26 -18.80 16.39
N THR A 70 9.93 -18.94 16.55
CA THR A 70 9.25 -20.25 16.58
C THR A 70 8.45 -20.45 15.29
N GLU A 71 8.63 -21.59 14.63
CA GLU A 71 7.78 -21.96 13.49
C GLU A 71 6.37 -22.33 13.97
N VAL A 72 5.36 -21.73 13.31
CA VAL A 72 3.96 -21.84 13.74
C VAL A 72 3.04 -22.54 12.73
N ASN A 73 3.57 -23.14 11.68
CA ASN A 73 2.77 -23.78 10.63
C ASN A 73 1.75 -24.77 11.20
N HIS A 74 2.14 -25.57 12.20
CA HIS A 74 1.31 -26.59 12.83
C HIS A 74 0.62 -26.14 14.13
N ILE A 75 0.82 -24.88 14.53
CA ILE A 75 0.20 -24.31 15.74
C ILE A 75 -1.21 -23.83 15.39
N LYS A 76 -2.20 -24.24 16.21
CA LYS A 76 -3.61 -23.82 16.03
C LYS A 76 -3.75 -22.31 16.20
N PRO A 77 -4.73 -21.66 15.52
CA PRO A 77 -4.92 -20.20 15.59
C PRO A 77 -4.95 -19.63 17.01
N GLN A 78 -5.67 -20.28 17.93
CA GLN A 78 -5.82 -19.80 19.31
C GLN A 78 -4.51 -19.84 20.12
N ASP A 79 -3.53 -20.60 19.69
CA ASP A 79 -2.27 -20.84 20.39
C ASP A 79 -1.09 -20.06 19.77
N ARG A 80 -1.34 -19.29 18.68
CA ARG A 80 -0.30 -18.48 17.99
C ARG A 80 0.01 -17.15 18.67
N ASP A 81 -0.69 -16.77 19.74
CA ASP A 81 -0.59 -15.46 20.39
C ASP A 81 -0.79 -14.27 19.43
N ILE A 82 -1.68 -14.43 18.48
CA ILE A 82 -2.07 -13.40 17.51
C ILE A 82 -3.48 -12.90 17.83
N ALA A 83 -3.73 -11.61 17.62
CA ALA A 83 -5.08 -11.07 17.58
C ALA A 83 -5.38 -10.52 16.19
N MET A 84 -6.57 -10.83 15.67
CA MET A 84 -7.02 -10.39 14.36
C MET A 84 -8.25 -9.48 14.49
N VAL A 85 -8.22 -8.35 13.80
CA VAL A 85 -9.36 -7.45 13.59
C VAL A 85 -9.81 -7.63 12.14
N PHE A 86 -11.04 -8.06 11.96
CA PHE A 86 -11.63 -8.34 10.66
C PHE A 86 -12.27 -7.10 10.06
N GLN A 87 -12.39 -7.04 8.75
CA GLN A 87 -12.99 -5.96 7.98
C GLN A 87 -14.41 -5.59 8.45
N ASN A 88 -15.23 -6.56 8.83
CA ASN A 88 -16.59 -6.38 9.33
C ASN A 88 -16.65 -6.27 10.86
N TYR A 89 -15.50 -6.03 11.53
CA TYR A 89 -15.34 -5.96 12.99
C TYR A 89 -15.68 -7.26 13.73
N ALA A 90 -16.51 -8.13 13.17
CA ALA A 90 -16.96 -9.41 13.72
C ALA A 90 -17.43 -9.30 15.20
N LEU A 91 -18.17 -8.22 15.54
CA LEU A 91 -18.75 -8.04 16.86
C LEU A 91 -20.00 -8.91 17.05
N PHE A 92 -20.18 -9.43 18.25
CA PHE A 92 -21.39 -10.18 18.61
C PHE A 92 -22.53 -9.20 18.88
N PRO A 93 -23.59 -9.16 18.05
CA PRO A 93 -24.61 -8.11 18.11
C PRO A 93 -25.48 -8.17 19.38
N HIS A 94 -25.60 -9.35 20.00
CA HIS A 94 -26.36 -9.58 21.21
C HIS A 94 -25.59 -9.29 22.51
N LEU A 95 -24.28 -9.10 22.43
CA LEU A 95 -23.41 -8.78 23.57
C LEU A 95 -23.20 -7.27 23.70
N THR A 96 -22.99 -6.78 24.92
CA THR A 96 -22.57 -5.40 25.17
C THR A 96 -21.12 -5.17 24.72
N VAL A 97 -20.67 -3.91 24.70
CA VAL A 97 -19.26 -3.54 24.42
C VAL A 97 -18.31 -4.28 25.38
N GLU A 98 -18.55 -4.18 26.67
CA GLU A 98 -17.77 -4.88 27.69
C GLU A 98 -17.72 -6.39 27.45
N GLN A 99 -18.87 -7.01 27.15
CA GLN A 99 -18.95 -8.44 26.90
C GLN A 99 -18.24 -8.85 25.61
N ASN A 100 -18.26 -8.00 24.56
CA ASN A 100 -17.49 -8.21 23.34
C ASN A 100 -15.99 -8.17 23.62
N ILE A 101 -15.52 -7.19 24.39
CA ILE A 101 -14.10 -7.05 24.74
C ILE A 101 -13.64 -8.26 25.57
N ILE A 102 -14.41 -8.68 26.57
CA ILE A 102 -14.07 -9.81 27.44
C ILE A 102 -14.13 -11.16 26.71
N PHE A 103 -14.87 -11.25 25.60
CA PHE A 103 -15.22 -12.54 24.98
C PHE A 103 -14.02 -13.44 24.73
N SER A 104 -12.95 -12.89 24.19
CA SER A 104 -11.71 -13.61 23.89
C SER A 104 -10.97 -14.10 25.13
N LEU A 105 -11.20 -13.49 26.29
CA LEU A 105 -10.58 -13.87 27.57
C LEU A 105 -11.34 -14.98 28.30
N LYS A 106 -12.63 -15.22 27.97
CA LYS A 106 -13.46 -16.25 28.62
C LYS A 106 -12.89 -17.67 28.50
N PHE A 107 -12.15 -17.93 27.44
CA PHE A 107 -11.54 -19.24 27.16
C PHE A 107 -10.12 -19.35 27.70
N ARG A 108 -9.58 -18.28 28.28
CA ARG A 108 -8.27 -18.26 28.94
C ARG A 108 -8.46 -18.32 30.45
N LYS A 109 -7.66 -19.09 31.16
CA LYS A 109 -7.68 -19.20 32.62
C LYS A 109 -7.10 -17.95 33.31
N ILE A 110 -7.73 -16.77 33.11
CA ILE A 110 -7.29 -15.50 33.65
C ILE A 110 -8.15 -15.13 34.86
N PRO A 111 -7.55 -14.66 35.98
CA PRO A 111 -8.31 -14.21 37.17
C PRO A 111 -9.28 -13.07 36.83
N LYS A 112 -10.46 -13.09 37.44
CA LYS A 112 -11.53 -12.10 37.16
C LYS A 112 -11.08 -10.65 37.40
N LEU A 113 -10.29 -10.39 38.43
CA LEU A 113 -9.74 -9.05 38.72
C LEU A 113 -8.81 -8.57 37.61
N GLU A 114 -7.99 -9.46 37.05
CA GLU A 114 -7.10 -9.11 35.92
C GLU A 114 -7.89 -8.83 34.63
N ILE A 115 -8.97 -9.59 34.37
CA ILE A 115 -9.87 -9.30 33.23
C ILE A 115 -10.47 -7.91 33.40
N GLN A 116 -10.96 -7.55 34.60
CA GLN A 116 -11.54 -6.23 34.85
C GLN A 116 -10.53 -5.10 34.64
N SER A 117 -9.30 -5.25 35.14
CA SER A 117 -8.22 -4.28 34.90
C SER A 117 -7.93 -4.12 33.39
N ARG A 118 -7.72 -5.22 32.66
CA ARG A 118 -7.43 -5.17 31.22
C ARG A 118 -8.55 -4.51 30.40
N VAL A 119 -9.81 -4.74 30.78
CA VAL A 119 -10.96 -4.11 30.14
C VAL A 119 -11.02 -2.62 30.44
N ALA A 120 -10.79 -2.22 31.70
CA ALA A 120 -10.74 -0.82 32.08
C ALA A 120 -9.64 -0.07 31.34
N ASP A 121 -8.41 -0.64 31.29
CA ASP A 121 -7.26 -0.08 30.56
C ASP A 121 -7.57 0.08 29.08
N ALA A 122 -8.17 -0.95 28.44
CA ALA A 122 -8.53 -0.90 27.03
C ALA A 122 -9.67 0.09 26.75
N ALA A 123 -10.66 0.17 27.64
CA ALA A 123 -11.78 1.10 27.49
C ALA A 123 -11.33 2.55 27.65
N ASP A 124 -10.46 2.83 28.59
CA ASP A 124 -9.87 4.16 28.79
C ASP A 124 -9.04 4.58 27.57
N LEU A 125 -8.11 3.73 27.15
CA LEU A 125 -7.23 3.99 26.01
C LEU A 125 -7.98 4.25 24.70
N LEU A 126 -9.12 3.57 24.49
CA LEU A 126 -9.93 3.66 23.28
C LEU A 126 -11.14 4.60 23.40
N GLY A 127 -11.29 5.30 24.53
CA GLY A 127 -12.44 6.19 24.77
C GLY A 127 -13.78 5.46 24.77
N LEU A 128 -13.84 4.23 25.30
CA LEU A 128 -15.03 3.38 25.32
C LEU A 128 -15.73 3.30 26.67
N THR A 129 -15.23 3.98 27.71
CA THR A 129 -15.70 3.87 29.08
C THR A 129 -17.21 4.13 29.22
N ASP A 130 -17.71 5.18 28.54
CA ASP A 130 -19.13 5.56 28.58
C ASP A 130 -20.02 4.63 27.72
N PHE A 131 -19.42 3.78 26.89
CA PHE A 131 -20.11 2.91 25.95
C PHE A 131 -20.14 1.44 26.39
N LEU A 132 -19.50 1.07 27.49
CA LEU A 132 -19.32 -0.33 27.92
C LEU A 132 -20.63 -1.12 28.03
N ARG A 133 -21.73 -0.46 28.38
CA ARG A 133 -23.06 -1.09 28.54
C ARG A 133 -23.88 -1.13 27.25
N ARG A 134 -23.47 -0.41 26.18
CA ARG A 134 -24.17 -0.38 24.89
C ARG A 134 -23.94 -1.65 24.10
N ARG A 135 -24.85 -1.89 23.13
CA ARG A 135 -24.70 -2.96 22.13
C ARG A 135 -24.16 -2.39 20.81
N PRO A 136 -23.58 -3.22 19.94
CA PRO A 136 -23.02 -2.78 18.66
C PRO A 136 -23.98 -1.98 17.77
N ALA A 137 -25.29 -2.26 17.82
CA ALA A 137 -26.30 -1.51 17.05
C ALA A 137 -26.45 -0.04 17.51
N GLU A 138 -26.05 0.28 18.73
CA GLU A 138 -26.15 1.62 19.33
C GLU A 138 -24.86 2.44 19.15
N LEU A 139 -23.90 1.94 18.35
CA LEU A 139 -22.57 2.52 18.14
C LEU A 139 -22.39 3.03 16.73
N SER A 140 -21.60 4.11 16.58
CA SER A 140 -21.09 4.54 15.26
C SER A 140 -20.10 3.52 14.68
N GLY A 141 -19.75 3.67 13.39
CA GLY A 141 -18.74 2.82 12.72
C GLY A 141 -17.40 2.83 13.45
N GLY A 142 -16.86 4.02 13.77
CA GLY A 142 -15.60 4.15 14.50
C GLY A 142 -15.66 3.57 15.92
N GLN A 143 -16.79 3.74 16.62
CA GLN A 143 -16.96 3.11 17.95
C GLN A 143 -16.95 1.58 17.85
N ARG A 144 -17.61 1.00 16.85
CA ARG A 144 -17.55 -0.46 16.60
C ARG A 144 -16.13 -0.93 16.33
N GLN A 145 -15.36 -0.17 15.57
CA GLN A 145 -13.96 -0.47 15.29
C GLN A 145 -13.12 -0.44 16.57
N ARG A 146 -13.25 0.61 17.40
CA ARG A 146 -12.56 0.69 18.70
C ARG A 146 -12.90 -0.50 19.60
N VAL A 147 -14.14 -0.98 19.59
CA VAL A 147 -14.52 -2.20 20.33
C VAL A 147 -13.79 -3.43 19.80
N ALA A 148 -13.65 -3.56 18.46
CA ALA A 148 -12.90 -4.67 17.86
C ALA A 148 -11.39 -4.61 18.20
N LEU A 149 -10.81 -3.41 18.20
CA LEU A 149 -9.44 -3.18 18.68
C LEU A 149 -9.29 -3.51 20.16
N GLY A 150 -10.23 -3.07 21.01
CA GLY A 150 -10.24 -3.38 22.44
C GLY A 150 -10.29 -4.89 22.72
N ARG A 151 -11.12 -5.61 21.96
CA ARG A 151 -11.19 -7.09 22.03
C ARG A 151 -9.85 -7.74 21.65
N ALA A 152 -9.13 -7.18 20.70
CA ALA A 152 -7.80 -7.65 20.32
C ALA A 152 -6.76 -7.34 21.40
N MET A 153 -6.77 -6.13 21.95
CA MET A 153 -5.79 -5.63 22.94
C MET A 153 -5.79 -6.38 24.25
N VAL A 154 -6.97 -6.70 24.80
CA VAL A 154 -7.08 -7.38 26.12
C VAL A 154 -6.40 -8.74 26.13
N CYS A 155 -6.23 -9.35 24.95
CA CYS A 155 -5.51 -10.62 24.80
C CYS A 155 -4.00 -10.48 24.98
N LYS A 156 -3.45 -9.25 24.94
CA LYS A 156 -1.99 -8.97 24.94
C LYS A 156 -1.24 -9.83 23.90
N PRO A 157 -1.63 -9.77 22.62
CA PRO A 157 -1.04 -10.63 21.60
C PRO A 157 0.40 -10.21 21.31
N LYS A 158 1.18 -11.13 20.75
CA LYS A 158 2.52 -10.82 20.23
C LYS A 158 2.46 -10.03 18.93
N ILE A 159 1.46 -10.29 18.09
CA ILE A 159 1.26 -9.63 16.79
C ILE A 159 -0.22 -9.29 16.61
N PHE A 160 -0.49 -8.08 16.08
CA PHE A 160 -1.81 -7.67 15.63
C PHE A 160 -1.92 -7.81 14.11
N LEU A 161 -3.01 -8.40 13.64
CA LEU A 161 -3.38 -8.48 12.24
C LEU A 161 -4.65 -7.67 12.01
N LEU A 162 -4.58 -6.64 11.17
CA LEU A 162 -5.69 -5.73 10.88
C LEU A 162 -6.09 -5.90 9.41
N ASP A 163 -7.22 -6.57 9.14
CA ASP A 163 -7.70 -6.85 7.78
C ASP A 163 -8.69 -5.78 7.34
N GLU A 164 -8.24 -4.81 6.55
CA GLU A 164 -8.99 -3.66 6.04
C GLU A 164 -9.87 -2.97 7.11
N PRO A 165 -9.30 -2.59 8.27
CA PRO A 165 -10.11 -2.19 9.40
C PRO A 165 -10.87 -0.87 9.18
N LEU A 166 -10.46 -0.05 8.21
CA LEU A 166 -11.04 1.27 7.94
C LEU A 166 -12.01 1.30 6.75
N SER A 167 -12.15 0.20 6.01
CA SER A 167 -12.90 0.16 4.74
C SER A 167 -14.39 0.53 4.87
N ASN A 168 -15.01 0.26 6.02
CA ASN A 168 -16.43 0.52 6.27
C ASN A 168 -16.72 1.89 6.90
N LEU A 169 -15.76 2.80 6.91
CA LEU A 169 -15.89 4.15 7.48
C LEU A 169 -15.96 5.20 6.37
N ASP A 170 -16.64 6.31 6.66
CA ASP A 170 -16.57 7.50 5.81
C ASP A 170 -15.18 8.17 5.85
N ALA A 171 -14.92 9.10 4.94
CA ALA A 171 -13.60 9.72 4.77
C ALA A 171 -13.12 10.45 6.02
N ARG A 172 -14.02 11.14 6.75
CA ARG A 172 -13.67 11.88 7.96
C ARG A 172 -13.30 10.92 9.10
N MET A 173 -14.14 9.91 9.32
CA MET A 173 -13.87 8.89 10.33
C MET A 173 -12.62 8.08 10.02
N ARG A 174 -12.32 7.79 8.74
CA ARG A 174 -11.06 7.15 8.34
C ARG A 174 -9.86 7.98 8.75
N ALA A 175 -9.89 9.32 8.53
CA ALA A 175 -8.79 10.20 8.93
C ALA A 175 -8.57 10.21 10.45
N GLU A 176 -9.65 10.30 11.23
CA GLU A 176 -9.59 10.23 12.70
C GLU A 176 -9.02 8.89 13.18
N MET A 177 -9.53 7.77 12.65
CA MET A 177 -9.10 6.43 13.03
C MET A 177 -7.66 6.09 12.63
N ARG A 178 -7.15 6.64 11.52
CA ARG A 178 -5.71 6.53 11.19
C ARG A 178 -4.84 7.10 12.30
N SER A 179 -5.15 8.32 12.74
CA SER A 179 -4.40 8.96 13.84
C SER A 179 -4.46 8.14 15.13
N GLU A 180 -5.61 7.57 15.44
CA GLU A 180 -5.79 6.72 16.63
C GLU A 180 -5.00 5.40 16.54
N ILE A 181 -4.98 4.76 15.37
CA ILE A 181 -4.18 3.54 15.16
C ILE A 181 -2.69 3.85 15.28
N ALA A 182 -2.22 4.97 14.72
CA ALA A 182 -0.83 5.41 14.85
C ALA A 182 -0.46 5.67 16.32
N GLU A 183 -1.32 6.36 17.07
CA GLU A 183 -1.12 6.62 18.50
C GLU A 183 -1.13 5.32 19.31
N LEU A 184 -2.07 4.42 19.02
CA LEU A 184 -2.15 3.10 19.64
C LEU A 184 -0.87 2.29 19.40
N HIS A 185 -0.37 2.26 18.15
CA HIS A 185 0.88 1.59 17.82
C HIS A 185 2.05 2.19 18.61
N ASN A 186 2.16 3.53 18.67
CA ASN A 186 3.21 4.23 19.42
C ASN A 186 3.17 3.92 20.93
N ARG A 187 1.99 3.75 21.51
CA ARG A 187 1.83 3.39 22.93
C ARG A 187 2.14 1.92 23.21
N LEU A 188 1.69 1.03 22.31
CA LEU A 188 1.84 -0.42 22.51
C LEU A 188 3.20 -0.93 22.08
N GLN A 189 3.88 -0.26 21.14
CA GLN A 189 5.11 -0.73 20.49
C GLN A 189 4.96 -2.17 19.99
N ALA A 190 3.77 -2.51 19.48
CA ALA A 190 3.40 -3.85 19.09
C ALA A 190 3.69 -4.09 17.62
N THR A 191 4.11 -5.29 17.26
CA THR A 191 4.21 -5.70 15.86
C THR A 191 2.79 -5.75 15.27
N MET A 192 2.56 -4.99 14.20
CA MET A 192 1.27 -4.87 13.53
C MET A 192 1.40 -5.11 12.04
N ILE A 193 0.48 -5.91 11.48
CA ILE A 193 0.31 -6.04 10.03
C ILE A 193 -1.04 -5.45 9.68
N PHE A 194 -1.02 -4.37 8.91
CA PHE A 194 -2.16 -3.60 8.50
C PHE A 194 -2.43 -3.81 7.01
N VAL A 195 -3.54 -4.44 6.66
CA VAL A 195 -3.95 -4.62 5.27
C VAL A 195 -4.87 -3.49 4.86
N THR A 196 -4.61 -2.90 3.71
CA THR A 196 -5.48 -1.90 3.10
C THR A 196 -5.36 -1.93 1.58
N HIS A 197 -6.37 -1.43 0.89
CA HIS A 197 -6.32 -1.06 -0.52
C HIS A 197 -6.22 0.46 -0.71
N ASP A 198 -6.30 1.24 0.37
CA ASP A 198 -6.15 2.71 0.34
C ASP A 198 -4.68 3.08 0.53
N GLN A 199 -4.13 3.76 -0.49
CA GLN A 199 -2.74 4.17 -0.50
C GLN A 199 -2.42 5.22 0.57
N THR A 200 -3.38 6.12 0.87
CA THR A 200 -3.21 7.15 1.89
C THR A 200 -3.06 6.52 3.27
N GLU A 201 -3.86 5.48 3.56
CA GLU A 201 -3.73 4.72 4.80
C GLU A 201 -2.35 4.08 4.92
N ALA A 202 -1.93 3.39 3.86
CA ALA A 202 -0.64 2.72 3.83
C ALA A 202 0.53 3.70 4.02
N MET A 203 0.53 4.79 3.24
CA MET A 203 1.59 5.79 3.26
C MET A 203 1.69 6.54 4.60
N THR A 204 0.56 6.69 5.32
CA THR A 204 0.53 7.44 6.58
C THR A 204 0.74 6.58 7.81
N LEU A 205 0.31 5.32 7.81
CA LEU A 205 0.40 4.42 8.95
C LEU A 205 1.63 3.52 8.90
N GLY A 206 1.96 2.98 7.72
CA GLY A 206 3.05 2.01 7.58
C GLY A 206 4.41 2.63 7.84
N GLN A 207 5.18 2.07 8.76
CA GLN A 207 6.61 2.35 8.87
C GLN A 207 7.35 1.75 7.68
N ARG A 208 6.90 0.59 7.21
CA ARG A 208 7.25 0.00 5.92
C ARG A 208 6.00 -0.48 5.20
N LEU A 209 6.08 -0.47 3.88
CA LEU A 209 5.06 -1.03 2.99
C LEU A 209 5.59 -2.32 2.37
N CYS A 210 4.69 -3.30 2.22
CA CYS A 210 4.90 -4.46 1.38
C CYS A 210 3.86 -4.41 0.25
N VAL A 211 4.31 -4.16 -0.96
CA VAL A 211 3.45 -4.13 -2.15
C VAL A 211 3.35 -5.53 -2.72
N LEU A 212 2.12 -6.03 -2.82
CA LEU A 212 1.78 -7.34 -3.39
C LEU A 212 1.09 -7.18 -4.73
N ASP A 213 1.48 -8.00 -5.69
CA ASP A 213 0.78 -8.17 -6.96
C ASP A 213 0.80 -9.63 -7.39
N HIS A 214 -0.34 -10.14 -7.86
CA HIS A 214 -0.50 -11.53 -8.33
C HIS A 214 0.17 -12.58 -7.43
N GLY A 215 0.02 -12.44 -6.11
CA GLY A 215 0.56 -13.38 -5.13
C GLY A 215 2.06 -13.26 -4.88
N LYS A 216 2.73 -12.22 -5.39
CA LYS A 216 4.18 -11.96 -5.23
C LYS A 216 4.44 -10.65 -4.52
N VAL A 217 5.55 -10.59 -3.81
CA VAL A 217 6.07 -9.33 -3.25
C VAL A 217 6.81 -8.57 -4.34
N MET A 218 6.30 -7.40 -4.71
CA MET A 218 6.90 -6.53 -5.73
C MET A 218 8.00 -5.64 -5.13
N GLN A 219 7.76 -5.07 -3.96
CA GLN A 219 8.74 -4.24 -3.25
C GLN A 219 8.37 -4.12 -1.78
N VAL A 220 9.40 -4.02 -0.92
CA VAL A 220 9.27 -3.73 0.51
C VAL A 220 10.21 -2.58 0.88
N GLY A 221 9.73 -1.60 1.63
CA GLY A 221 10.56 -0.47 2.08
C GLY A 221 9.75 0.63 2.76
N ALA A 222 10.42 1.72 3.13
CA ALA A 222 9.73 2.89 3.68
C ALA A 222 8.81 3.52 2.62
N PRO A 223 7.65 4.09 3.01
CA PRO A 223 6.67 4.62 2.07
C PRO A 223 7.27 5.57 1.03
N MET A 224 8.08 6.53 1.48
CA MET A 224 8.69 7.52 0.60
C MET A 224 9.77 6.95 -0.32
N ASP A 225 10.41 5.82 0.06
CA ASP A 225 11.37 5.13 -0.81
C ASP A 225 10.64 4.45 -1.98
N LEU A 226 9.50 3.80 -1.70
CA LEU A 226 8.67 3.19 -2.75
C LEU A 226 8.09 4.26 -3.70
N TYR A 227 7.70 5.42 -3.15
CA TYR A 227 7.18 6.54 -3.94
C TYR A 227 8.25 7.12 -4.87
N LYS A 228 9.44 7.40 -4.32
CA LYS A 228 10.55 8.05 -5.05
C LYS A 228 11.37 7.09 -5.91
N ARG A 229 11.48 5.82 -5.52
CA ARG A 229 12.34 4.81 -6.14
C ARG A 229 11.59 3.48 -6.32
N PRO A 230 10.50 3.45 -7.10
CA PRO A 230 9.81 2.21 -7.40
C PRO A 230 10.74 1.25 -8.15
N ALA A 231 10.84 0.02 -7.68
CA ALA A 231 11.67 -1.01 -8.31
C ALA A 231 11.04 -1.58 -9.60
N HIS A 232 9.75 -1.33 -9.81
CA HIS A 232 8.99 -1.84 -10.95
C HIS A 232 7.93 -0.82 -11.36
N GLN A 233 7.56 -0.76 -12.64
CA GLN A 233 6.50 0.12 -13.16
C GLN A 233 5.20 -0.04 -12.37
N PHE A 234 4.82 -1.28 -12.06
CA PHE A 234 3.64 -1.56 -11.25
C PHE A 234 3.65 -0.81 -9.91
N VAL A 235 4.80 -0.79 -9.20
CA VAL A 235 4.92 -0.07 -7.93
C VAL A 235 4.81 1.44 -8.14
N GLY A 236 5.40 1.95 -9.23
CA GLY A 236 5.31 3.36 -9.61
C GLY A 236 3.87 3.80 -9.90
N ASP A 237 3.11 2.96 -10.62
CA ASP A 237 1.70 3.19 -10.91
C ASP A 237 0.83 3.05 -9.67
N PHE A 238 1.04 1.98 -8.89
CA PHE A 238 0.21 1.66 -7.74
C PHE A 238 0.43 2.61 -6.57
N ILE A 239 1.65 3.08 -6.30
CA ILE A 239 1.95 3.99 -5.18
C ILE A 239 1.92 5.44 -5.65
N GLY A 240 0.95 6.21 -5.15
CA GLY A 240 0.71 7.62 -5.47
C GLY A 240 -0.62 7.87 -6.15
N THR A 241 -1.22 9.04 -5.88
CA THR A 241 -2.48 9.47 -6.48
C THR A 241 -2.30 10.89 -7.01
N PRO A 242 -2.28 11.06 -8.36
CA PRO A 242 -2.32 10.00 -9.37
C PRO A 242 -1.07 9.12 -9.38
N GLY A 243 -1.15 7.95 -10.04
CA GLY A 243 0.00 7.08 -10.30
C GLY A 243 1.10 7.78 -11.11
N MET A 244 2.24 7.13 -11.26
CA MET A 244 3.35 7.63 -12.07
C MET A 244 2.97 7.66 -13.56
N ASN A 245 3.33 8.73 -14.25
CA ASN A 245 3.23 8.78 -15.72
C ASN A 245 4.32 7.89 -16.35
N PHE A 246 3.96 7.19 -17.43
CA PHE A 246 4.89 6.36 -18.20
C PHE A 246 4.90 6.79 -19.66
N ILE A 247 6.09 7.08 -20.17
CA ILE A 247 6.31 7.43 -21.58
C ILE A 247 7.20 6.36 -22.21
N GLN A 248 6.65 5.63 -23.16
CA GLN A 248 7.39 4.61 -23.91
C GLN A 248 8.27 5.26 -24.97
N GLY A 249 9.51 4.82 -25.07
CA GLY A 249 10.43 5.37 -26.05
C GLY A 249 11.68 4.52 -26.22
N LYS A 250 12.64 5.10 -26.91
CA LYS A 250 13.96 4.54 -27.20
C LYS A 250 15.03 5.55 -26.82
N VAL A 251 16.16 5.09 -26.37
CA VAL A 251 17.34 5.93 -26.13
C VAL A 251 18.31 5.70 -27.25
N ASP A 252 18.68 6.76 -27.96
CA ASP A 252 19.63 6.73 -29.06
C ASP A 252 20.75 7.74 -28.86
N GLU A 253 21.95 7.41 -29.35
CA GLU A 253 23.09 8.33 -29.44
C GLU A 253 23.07 9.08 -30.77
N VAL A 254 23.17 10.40 -30.72
CA VAL A 254 23.20 11.27 -31.89
C VAL A 254 24.40 12.21 -31.82
N GLU A 255 24.71 12.92 -32.92
CA GLU A 255 25.71 14.00 -32.91
C GLU A 255 25.26 15.07 -31.86
N GLY A 256 26.02 15.20 -30.79
CA GLY A 256 25.72 16.15 -29.70
C GLY A 256 25.21 15.54 -28.39
N GLY A 257 25.07 14.21 -28.28
CA GLY A 257 24.72 13.53 -27.06
C GLY A 257 23.68 12.43 -27.23
N MET A 258 23.03 12.09 -26.12
CA MET A 258 21.95 11.10 -26.14
C MET A 258 20.57 11.78 -26.17
N VAL A 259 19.65 11.14 -26.86
CA VAL A 259 18.26 11.57 -26.98
C VAL A 259 17.31 10.47 -26.50
N PHE A 260 16.20 10.87 -25.90
CA PHE A 260 15.06 10.01 -25.70
C PHE A 260 14.05 10.29 -26.81
N VAL A 261 13.70 9.27 -27.57
CA VAL A 261 12.75 9.34 -28.69
C VAL A 261 11.44 8.68 -28.24
N GLU A 262 10.36 9.46 -28.12
CA GLU A 262 9.05 8.92 -27.80
C GLU A 262 8.60 7.97 -28.92
N GLN A 263 8.13 6.78 -28.56
CA GLN A 263 7.63 5.81 -29.55
C GLN A 263 6.29 6.29 -30.08
N THR A 264 6.23 6.60 -31.39
CA THR A 264 5.00 7.04 -32.06
C THR A 264 4.48 5.96 -33.02
N LYS A 265 3.17 6.02 -33.33
CA LYS A 265 2.55 5.09 -34.30
C LYS A 265 2.71 5.56 -35.74
N ASP A 266 2.86 6.85 -35.97
CA ASP A 266 2.73 7.50 -37.29
C ASP A 266 4.02 8.15 -37.81
N GLY A 267 5.17 7.89 -37.19
CA GLY A 267 6.47 8.38 -37.66
C GLY A 267 6.85 9.83 -37.32
N ASP A 268 5.98 10.56 -36.63
CA ASP A 268 6.32 11.88 -36.02
C ASP A 268 7.10 11.64 -34.73
N GLU A 269 8.40 11.46 -34.83
CA GLU A 269 9.26 11.25 -33.65
C GLU A 269 9.47 12.56 -32.89
N THR A 270 9.08 12.58 -31.62
CA THR A 270 9.48 13.65 -30.73
C THR A 270 10.72 13.21 -29.98
N SER A 271 11.84 13.88 -30.24
CA SER A 271 13.10 13.63 -29.56
C SER A 271 13.37 14.68 -28.48
N LEU A 272 13.81 14.22 -27.33
CA LEU A 272 14.23 15.05 -26.21
C LEU A 272 15.70 14.82 -25.91
N ASN A 273 16.50 15.91 -25.92
CA ASN A 273 17.90 15.85 -25.53
C ASN A 273 18.00 15.49 -24.05
N LEU A 274 18.79 14.46 -23.74
CA LEU A 274 19.03 14.07 -22.36
C LEU A 274 20.15 14.93 -21.75
N PRO A 275 19.98 15.45 -20.53
CA PRO A 275 21.07 16.07 -19.80
C PRO A 275 22.26 15.10 -19.67
N GLU A 276 23.49 15.61 -19.72
CA GLU A 276 24.72 14.79 -19.70
C GLU A 276 24.77 13.79 -18.54
N ARG A 277 24.26 14.18 -17.38
CA ARG A 277 24.18 13.30 -16.19
C ARG A 277 23.27 12.10 -16.44
N VAL A 278 22.11 12.30 -17.05
CA VAL A 278 21.13 11.23 -17.38
C VAL A 278 21.69 10.37 -18.51
N ALA A 279 22.26 10.99 -19.53
CA ALA A 279 22.88 10.33 -20.67
C ALA A 279 23.96 9.32 -20.24
N LYS A 280 24.84 9.70 -19.29
CA LYS A 280 25.89 8.80 -18.75
C LYS A 280 25.30 7.53 -18.12
N GLY A 281 24.19 7.63 -17.39
CA GLY A 281 23.52 6.49 -16.79
C GLY A 281 22.85 5.56 -17.81
N LEU A 282 22.44 6.10 -18.96
CA LEU A 282 21.73 5.38 -20.00
C LEU A 282 22.60 4.91 -21.15
N ALA A 283 23.88 5.25 -21.18
CA ALA A 283 24.79 4.89 -22.30
C ALA A 283 24.80 3.38 -22.60
N LYS A 284 24.69 2.53 -21.57
CA LYS A 284 24.61 1.06 -21.73
C LYS A 284 23.31 0.57 -22.38
N PHE A 285 22.29 1.42 -22.50
CA PHE A 285 20.99 1.12 -23.10
C PHE A 285 20.80 1.77 -24.44
N ASN A 286 21.87 2.27 -25.07
CA ASN A 286 21.81 2.84 -26.41
C ASN A 286 21.14 1.88 -27.41
N GLY A 287 20.20 2.38 -28.19
CA GLY A 287 19.40 1.59 -29.12
C GLY A 287 18.29 0.75 -28.46
N SER A 288 18.15 0.77 -27.15
CA SER A 288 17.17 -0.04 -26.43
C SER A 288 15.85 0.69 -26.22
N LYS A 289 14.75 -0.07 -26.19
CA LYS A 289 13.44 0.41 -25.76
C LYS A 289 13.43 0.55 -24.23
N VAL A 290 13.03 1.71 -23.77
CA VAL A 290 12.91 2.03 -22.33
C VAL A 290 11.58 2.71 -22.05
N VAL A 291 11.19 2.74 -20.78
CA VAL A 291 10.04 3.50 -20.32
C VAL A 291 10.51 4.56 -19.33
N LEU A 292 10.20 5.81 -19.65
CA LEU A 292 10.43 6.94 -18.77
C LEU A 292 9.25 7.04 -17.81
N GLY A 293 9.51 6.91 -16.51
CA GLY A 293 8.54 7.13 -15.44
C GLY A 293 8.74 8.47 -14.76
N ILE A 294 7.67 9.26 -14.59
CA ILE A 294 7.73 10.56 -13.93
C ILE A 294 6.44 10.86 -13.17
N ARG A 295 6.56 11.46 -11.98
CA ARG A 295 5.41 11.87 -11.19
C ARG A 295 4.76 13.12 -11.77
N SER A 296 3.45 13.27 -11.54
CA SER A 296 2.64 14.38 -12.05
C SER A 296 3.13 15.76 -11.61
N GLU A 297 3.72 15.87 -10.42
CA GLU A 297 4.29 17.10 -9.85
C GLU A 297 5.64 17.49 -10.44
N HIS A 298 6.30 16.58 -11.15
CA HIS A 298 7.59 16.82 -11.83
C HIS A 298 7.43 17.11 -13.33
N LEU A 299 6.20 17.32 -13.77
CA LEU A 299 5.84 17.76 -15.10
C LEU A 299 5.30 19.19 -15.03
N LYS A 300 5.81 20.10 -15.90
CA LYS A 300 5.38 21.50 -15.94
C LYS A 300 4.99 21.92 -17.34
N LEU A 301 3.90 22.65 -17.47
CA LEU A 301 3.51 23.28 -18.73
C LEU A 301 4.18 24.65 -18.84
N ILE A 302 5.02 24.83 -19.87
CA ILE A 302 5.74 26.08 -20.16
C ILE A 302 5.34 26.62 -21.51
N GLU A 303 5.37 27.98 -21.68
CA GLU A 303 4.97 28.62 -22.94
C GLU A 303 6.02 28.51 -24.03
N ASN A 304 7.30 28.56 -23.66
CA ASN A 304 8.42 28.48 -24.58
C ASN A 304 9.50 27.61 -23.98
N GLY A 305 10.00 26.62 -24.71
CA GLY A 305 11.05 25.74 -24.23
C GLY A 305 11.18 24.46 -25.01
N ILE A 306 12.08 23.59 -24.54
CA ILE A 306 12.28 22.23 -25.07
C ILE A 306 11.45 21.29 -24.21
N GLY A 307 10.51 20.57 -24.82
CA GLY A 307 9.65 19.64 -24.11
C GLY A 307 8.72 18.88 -25.06
N LEU A 308 7.87 18.04 -24.49
CA LEU A 308 6.88 17.29 -25.26
C LEU A 308 5.72 18.20 -25.66
N LYS A 309 5.35 18.17 -26.94
CA LYS A 309 4.11 18.80 -27.41
C LYS A 309 2.93 18.05 -26.85
N VAL A 310 2.00 18.76 -26.22
CA VAL A 310 0.84 18.14 -25.58
C VAL A 310 -0.46 18.85 -25.95
N LYS A 311 -1.54 18.08 -25.96
CA LYS A 311 -2.91 18.58 -26.09
C LYS A 311 -3.66 18.32 -24.79
N LEU A 312 -4.39 19.31 -24.30
CA LEU A 312 -5.27 19.12 -23.14
C LEU A 312 -6.48 18.27 -23.55
N GLU A 313 -6.77 17.23 -22.77
CA GLU A 313 -7.97 16.43 -22.92
C GLU A 313 -9.04 16.85 -21.89
N THR A 314 -8.66 16.92 -20.61
CA THR A 314 -9.58 17.23 -19.52
C THR A 314 -8.86 17.89 -18.35
N VAL A 315 -9.59 18.72 -17.59
CA VAL A 315 -9.13 19.30 -16.32
C VAL A 315 -10.01 18.74 -15.21
N GLU A 316 -9.38 18.23 -14.16
CA GLU A 316 -10.03 17.74 -12.95
C GLU A 316 -9.65 18.69 -11.78
N PRO A 317 -10.52 19.63 -11.38
CA PRO A 317 -10.24 20.54 -10.29
C PRO A 317 -10.45 19.85 -8.95
N LEU A 318 -9.43 19.93 -8.06
CA LEU A 318 -9.45 19.37 -6.71
C LEU A 318 -9.48 20.44 -5.62
N GLY A 319 -9.83 21.67 -5.96
CA GLY A 319 -9.92 22.83 -5.08
C GLY A 319 -8.61 23.64 -5.06
N HIS A 320 -7.61 23.24 -4.30
CA HIS A 320 -6.31 23.95 -4.23
C HIS A 320 -5.34 23.58 -5.35
N GLU A 321 -5.63 22.53 -6.09
CA GLU A 321 -4.87 22.05 -7.24
C GLU A 321 -5.81 21.49 -8.31
N SER A 322 -5.27 21.31 -9.52
CA SER A 322 -5.96 20.65 -10.63
C SER A 322 -5.09 19.58 -11.26
N LEU A 323 -5.71 18.47 -11.66
CA LEU A 323 -5.05 17.47 -12.48
C LEU A 323 -5.40 17.73 -13.95
N LEU A 324 -4.36 17.95 -14.74
CA LEU A 324 -4.48 18.22 -16.17
C LEU A 324 -4.20 16.92 -16.92
N HIS A 325 -5.22 16.35 -17.52
CA HIS A 325 -5.07 15.19 -18.39
C HIS A 325 -4.65 15.69 -19.77
N VAL A 326 -3.41 15.40 -20.11
CA VAL A 326 -2.81 15.82 -21.39
C VAL A 326 -2.42 14.60 -22.20
N ARG A 327 -2.32 14.79 -23.52
CA ARG A 327 -1.88 13.75 -24.45
C ARG A 327 -0.72 14.26 -25.26
N THR A 328 0.37 13.48 -25.35
CA THR A 328 1.39 13.60 -26.41
C THR A 328 0.86 13.00 -27.71
N ALA A 329 1.69 12.73 -28.68
CA ALA A 329 1.29 12.00 -29.88
C ALA A 329 0.68 10.62 -29.55
N VAL A 330 1.14 9.94 -28.50
CA VAL A 330 0.77 8.56 -28.15
C VAL A 330 0.36 8.38 -26.70
N ASN A 331 1.06 9.02 -25.76
CA ASN A 331 0.90 8.77 -24.33
C ASN A 331 -0.11 9.72 -23.70
N LYS A 332 -0.92 9.21 -22.77
CA LYS A 332 -1.74 10.01 -21.86
C LYS A 332 -0.93 10.28 -20.60
N LEU A 333 -0.90 11.54 -20.20
CA LEU A 333 -0.14 11.98 -19.03
C LEU A 333 -1.03 12.82 -18.13
N ILE A 334 -0.72 12.81 -16.84
CA ILE A 334 -1.39 13.64 -15.84
C ILE A 334 -0.36 14.61 -15.28
N VAL A 335 -0.67 15.90 -15.35
CA VAL A 335 0.16 16.99 -14.81
C VAL A 335 -0.55 17.58 -13.60
N ARG A 336 0.14 17.73 -12.50
CA ARG A 336 -0.39 18.41 -11.32
C ARG A 336 -0.08 19.90 -11.41
N SER A 337 -1.13 20.73 -11.39
CA SER A 337 -1.03 22.18 -11.40
C SER A 337 -1.57 22.77 -10.10
N VAL A 338 -0.80 23.64 -9.46
CA VAL A 338 -1.22 24.33 -8.25
C VAL A 338 -1.92 25.63 -8.65
N GLY A 339 -3.12 25.87 -8.12
CA GLY A 339 -3.95 27.05 -8.36
C GLY A 339 -5.24 26.74 -9.11
N ASP A 340 -6.15 27.74 -9.12
CA ASP A 340 -7.50 27.66 -9.73
C ASP A 340 -7.51 27.88 -11.25
N ASP A 341 -6.39 28.30 -11.85
CA ASP A 341 -6.36 28.67 -13.25
C ASP A 341 -6.47 27.44 -14.15
N GLN A 342 -7.49 27.39 -14.97
CA GLN A 342 -7.52 26.52 -16.14
C GLN A 342 -6.43 27.02 -17.11
N PRO A 343 -5.27 26.37 -17.17
CA PRO A 343 -4.19 26.87 -18.00
C PRO A 343 -4.62 26.77 -19.46
N ASN A 344 -4.57 27.89 -20.17
CA ASN A 344 -4.60 27.84 -21.62
C ASN A 344 -3.31 27.14 -22.06
N ILE A 345 -3.43 25.90 -22.56
CA ILE A 345 -2.26 25.12 -22.97
C ILE A 345 -1.96 25.21 -24.47
N ASN A 346 -2.72 26.01 -25.23
CA ASN A 346 -2.46 26.19 -26.65
C ASN A 346 -1.05 26.76 -26.85
N GLY A 347 -0.20 26.01 -27.54
CA GLY A 347 1.19 26.38 -27.80
C GLY A 347 2.18 26.10 -26.66
N LYS A 348 1.73 25.55 -25.53
CA LYS A 348 2.62 25.12 -24.43
C LYS A 348 3.23 23.74 -24.69
N VAL A 349 4.41 23.55 -24.13
CA VAL A 349 5.12 22.28 -24.10
C VAL A 349 5.23 21.76 -22.67
N LEU A 350 5.37 20.45 -22.54
CA LEU A 350 5.55 19.79 -21.27
C LEU A 350 7.05 19.62 -20.98
N GLU A 351 7.52 20.39 -20.01
CA GLU A 351 8.87 20.29 -19.48
C GLU A 351 8.97 19.12 -18.51
N ILE A 352 10.05 18.36 -18.58
CA ILE A 352 10.35 17.21 -17.74
C ILE A 352 11.43 17.59 -16.72
N ASP A 353 11.17 17.38 -15.45
CA ASP A 353 12.20 17.45 -14.41
C ASP A 353 13.05 16.17 -14.43
N TRP A 354 14.17 16.23 -15.15
CA TRP A 354 15.08 15.12 -15.38
C TRP A 354 15.73 14.57 -14.10
N ASP A 355 15.74 15.32 -13.01
CA ASP A 355 16.28 14.89 -11.73
C ASP A 355 15.38 13.88 -11.01
N ASN A 356 14.12 13.85 -11.38
CA ASN A 356 13.07 13.02 -10.78
C ASN A 356 12.50 11.97 -11.77
N VAL A 357 13.20 11.72 -12.87
CA VAL A 357 12.84 10.66 -13.82
C VAL A 357 13.37 9.32 -13.32
N ILE A 358 12.59 8.27 -13.51
CA ILE A 358 12.96 6.89 -13.27
C ILE A 358 12.85 6.13 -14.61
N TRP A 359 13.86 5.38 -14.92
CA TRP A 359 13.91 4.59 -16.15
C TRP A 359 13.57 3.14 -15.88
N PHE A 360 12.78 2.54 -16.74
CA PHE A 360 12.38 1.15 -16.64
C PHE A 360 12.68 0.41 -17.93
N ASP A 361 13.04 -0.86 -17.80
CA ASP A 361 13.12 -1.78 -18.93
C ASP A 361 11.72 -2.03 -19.50
N SER A 362 11.58 -1.91 -20.81
CA SER A 362 10.27 -1.98 -21.48
C SER A 362 9.65 -3.39 -21.48
N ASN A 363 10.45 -4.44 -21.28
CA ASN A 363 9.99 -5.82 -21.33
C ASN A 363 9.67 -6.35 -19.94
N SER A 364 10.58 -6.14 -18.97
CA SER A 364 10.42 -6.65 -17.60
C SER A 364 9.68 -5.70 -16.69
N GLY A 365 9.60 -4.40 -17.02
CA GLY A 365 9.05 -3.36 -16.15
C GLY A 365 9.94 -3.01 -14.95
N LEU A 366 11.13 -3.60 -14.83
CA LEU A 366 12.07 -3.32 -13.74
C LEU A 366 12.76 -1.98 -13.93
N ALA A 367 13.04 -1.30 -12.81
CA ALA A 367 13.80 -0.06 -12.83
C ALA A 367 15.24 -0.32 -13.30
N LEU A 368 15.75 0.56 -14.20
CA LEU A 368 17.11 0.54 -14.70
C LEU A 368 17.99 1.33 -13.71
N ASN A 369 18.94 0.66 -13.08
CA ASN A 369 19.90 1.23 -12.12
C ASN A 369 21.22 1.62 -12.84
#